data_9d76770565847e5d19e0df9aa7cc1f38
#
_entry.id   9d76770565847e5d19e0df9aa7cc1f38
#
_cell.length_a   1.000
_cell.length_b   1.000
_cell.length_c   1.000
_cell.angle_alpha   90.00
_cell.angle_beta   90.00
_cell.angle_gamma   90.00
#
_symmetry.space_group_name_H-M   'P 1'
#
loop_
_entity.id
_entity.type
_entity.pdbx_description
1 polymer ?
#
loop_
_entity_poly.entity_id
_entity_poly.type
_entity_poly.pdbx_seq_one_letter_code
_entity_poly.pdbx_strand_id
1 'polypeptide(L)'
;ILATTLNKREAEARVLRTFYYWILTETFGDTYYTDQPSTSIVMNPVKTSTDNIYQYMFDDLDWAIKSKLSTLQNDGGRVTIWTAKALKARLLLTRASEKNDVDMYGQAYDLAKDVIENGPFELAEDFASIWDMKNSDGNSNKEVIWYVDYSTNQLYNSELDDKPVIRNGGNNAHLLFCMKYDDQPGMTRTAEYGRPFNRYMPTRYLVDLFDEEKDQRYAGSFRNLWIMNNEKGKGKYTAMTDTAIYIIKGEATKAQRAWAENRYQLFDRNDVYNADGSTKNMKQYLELSKFADPTRASKDEDRSTRDGFMIRIAEMYLIAAEAGAKANKADALDYMNKLRMTRAISGYEDAMRVELSQIQDIDFILDERARELAGEQL
;
A
#
# COMPACT_ATOMS: atom_id res chain seq x y z
N ILE A 1 -10.80 37.17 -0.08
CA ILE A 1 -9.64 36.24 -0.32
C ILE A 1 -9.30 35.52 0.97
N LEU A 2 -9.20 36.24 2.10
CA LEU A 2 -8.81 35.64 3.39
C LEU A 2 -9.80 34.57 3.89
N ALA A 3 -11.11 34.84 3.86
CA ALA A 3 -12.14 33.91 4.31
C ALA A 3 -12.16 32.60 3.50
N THR A 4 -12.01 32.67 2.18
CA THR A 4 -11.96 31.47 1.32
C THR A 4 -10.71 30.65 1.60
N THR A 5 -9.57 31.30 1.84
CA THR A 5 -8.32 30.63 2.18
C THR A 5 -8.41 29.97 3.55
N LEU A 6 -8.99 30.66 4.55
CA LEU A 6 -9.20 30.11 5.89
C LEU A 6 -10.10 28.86 5.86
N ASN A 7 -11.23 28.93 5.13
CA ASN A 7 -12.12 27.77 5.00
C ASN A 7 -11.42 26.57 4.33
N LYS A 8 -10.57 26.82 3.31
CA LYS A 8 -9.79 25.75 2.68
C LYS A 8 -8.83 25.11 3.69
N ARG A 9 -8.10 25.93 4.48
CA ARG A 9 -7.15 25.43 5.48
C ARG A 9 -7.84 24.71 6.64
N GLU A 10 -9.00 25.17 7.05
CA GLU A 10 -9.82 24.46 8.03
C GLU A 10 -10.28 23.11 7.50
N ALA A 11 -10.73 23.03 6.24
CA ALA A 11 -11.12 21.78 5.63
C ALA A 11 -9.96 20.76 5.58
N GLU A 12 -8.77 21.21 5.18
CA GLU A 12 -7.56 20.38 5.20
C GLU A 12 -7.24 19.87 6.64
N ALA A 13 -7.32 20.76 7.63
CA ALA A 13 -7.06 20.39 9.04
C ALA A 13 -8.08 19.36 9.56
N ARG A 14 -9.37 19.51 9.21
CA ARG A 14 -10.43 18.57 9.58
C ARG A 14 -10.21 17.18 8.96
N VAL A 15 -9.85 17.10 7.70
CA VAL A 15 -9.52 15.81 7.05
C VAL A 15 -8.32 15.14 7.73
N LEU A 16 -7.26 15.90 8.05
CA LEU A 16 -6.10 15.36 8.76
C LEU A 16 -6.45 14.94 10.19
N ARG A 17 -7.26 15.72 10.89
CA ARG A 17 -7.76 15.37 12.23
C ARG A 17 -8.54 14.06 12.18
N THR A 18 -9.45 13.90 11.22
CA THR A 18 -10.18 12.67 10.99
C THR A 18 -9.24 11.49 10.78
N PHE A 19 -8.25 11.63 9.90
CA PHE A 19 -7.28 10.57 9.62
C PHE A 19 -6.53 10.12 10.90
N TYR A 20 -6.05 11.05 11.70
CA TYR A 20 -5.34 10.71 12.94
C TYR A 20 -6.25 10.13 14.00
N TYR A 21 -7.49 10.61 14.16
CA TYR A 21 -8.46 10.00 15.08
C TYR A 21 -8.89 8.62 14.62
N TRP A 22 -9.01 8.39 13.31
CA TRP A 22 -9.25 7.05 12.79
C TRP A 22 -8.14 6.08 13.22
N ILE A 23 -6.87 6.42 12.99
CA ILE A 23 -5.74 5.59 13.43
C ILE A 23 -5.79 5.34 14.94
N LEU A 24 -6.02 6.36 15.73
CA LEU A 24 -6.10 6.22 17.18
C LEU A 24 -7.25 5.31 17.62
N THR A 25 -8.41 5.47 17.00
CA THR A 25 -9.63 4.72 17.37
C THR A 25 -9.50 3.26 16.94
N GLU A 26 -9.00 2.97 15.73
CA GLU A 26 -8.76 1.60 15.28
C GLU A 26 -7.66 0.88 16.08
N THR A 27 -6.71 1.63 16.63
CA THR A 27 -5.61 1.05 17.40
C THR A 27 -5.98 0.84 18.87
N PHE A 28 -6.71 1.77 19.48
CA PHE A 28 -6.90 1.85 20.95
C PHE A 28 -8.37 1.82 21.39
N GLY A 29 -9.33 1.82 20.47
CA GLY A 29 -10.76 1.92 20.77
C GLY A 29 -11.11 3.31 21.28
N ASP A 30 -11.94 3.37 22.34
CA ASP A 30 -12.32 4.62 22.99
C ASP A 30 -11.09 5.44 23.41
N THR A 31 -11.01 6.70 22.96
CA THR A 31 -9.86 7.58 23.21
C THR A 31 -10.30 8.99 23.58
N TYR A 32 -9.37 9.79 24.08
CA TYR A 32 -9.63 11.20 24.37
C TYR A 32 -9.83 11.98 23.08
N TYR A 33 -10.95 12.69 22.96
CA TYR A 33 -11.26 13.54 21.81
C TYR A 33 -11.23 15.02 22.22
N THR A 34 -10.64 15.86 21.38
CA THR A 34 -10.73 17.32 21.46
C THR A 34 -10.72 17.93 20.06
N ASP A 35 -11.55 18.94 19.86
CA ASP A 35 -11.59 19.79 18.68
C ASP A 35 -11.05 21.21 18.95
N GLN A 36 -10.64 21.46 20.20
CA GLN A 36 -10.11 22.72 20.66
C GLN A 36 -8.61 22.64 20.95
N PRO A 37 -7.86 23.72 20.73
CA PRO A 37 -6.47 23.80 21.16
C PRO A 37 -6.33 23.57 22.65
N SER A 38 -5.33 22.82 23.08
CA SER A 38 -4.99 22.63 24.48
C SER A 38 -4.48 23.95 25.09
N THR A 39 -5.22 24.51 26.00
CA THR A 39 -4.86 25.76 26.72
C THR A 39 -4.35 25.50 28.14
N SER A 40 -4.47 24.26 28.62
CA SER A 40 -4.05 23.83 29.96
C SER A 40 -3.78 22.33 29.97
N ILE A 41 -3.11 21.86 31.02
CA ILE A 41 -2.88 20.44 31.26
C ILE A 41 -4.20 19.78 31.70
N VAL A 42 -4.62 18.77 30.98
CA VAL A 42 -5.77 17.91 31.33
C VAL A 42 -5.27 16.79 32.24
N MET A 43 -5.50 16.88 33.52
CA MET A 43 -5.03 15.93 34.52
C MET A 43 -5.83 14.59 34.50
N ASN A 44 -7.10 14.64 34.13
CA ASN A 44 -8.02 13.51 34.13
C ASN A 44 -8.75 13.47 32.78
N PRO A 45 -8.11 12.97 31.71
CA PRO A 45 -8.77 12.87 30.42
C PRO A 45 -9.89 11.82 30.46
N VAL A 46 -11.06 12.19 29.96
CA VAL A 46 -12.21 11.28 29.83
C VAL A 46 -12.23 10.75 28.42
N LYS A 47 -12.35 9.42 28.26
CA LYS A 47 -12.47 8.78 26.97
C LYS A 47 -13.83 9.09 26.32
N THR A 48 -13.80 9.38 25.06
CA THR A 48 -14.97 9.47 24.18
C THR A 48 -15.18 8.11 23.52
N SER A 49 -16.42 7.67 23.43
CA SER A 49 -16.73 6.39 22.81
C SER A 49 -16.36 6.38 21.33
N THR A 50 -15.97 5.23 20.81
CA THR A 50 -15.70 4.98 19.40
C THR A 50 -16.85 5.47 18.52
N ASP A 51 -18.11 5.21 18.89
CA ASP A 51 -19.29 5.66 18.14
C ASP A 51 -19.34 7.20 17.99
N ASN A 52 -19.10 7.93 19.07
CA ASN A 52 -19.09 9.39 19.04
C ASN A 52 -17.90 9.94 18.24
N ILE A 53 -16.73 9.30 18.34
CA ILE A 53 -15.55 9.72 17.56
C ILE A 53 -15.82 9.55 16.06
N TYR A 54 -16.42 8.42 15.65
CA TYR A 54 -16.81 8.20 14.25
C TYR A 54 -17.81 9.26 13.78
N GLN A 55 -18.78 9.63 14.61
CA GLN A 55 -19.71 10.70 14.26
C GLN A 55 -18.99 12.03 14.03
N TYR A 56 -18.06 12.41 14.91
CA TYR A 56 -17.25 13.62 14.72
C TYR A 56 -16.38 13.57 13.47
N MET A 57 -15.81 12.40 13.16
CA MET A 57 -15.05 12.20 11.93
C MET A 57 -15.92 12.37 10.68
N PHE A 58 -17.15 11.84 10.68
CA PHE A 58 -18.09 12.02 9.58
C PHE A 58 -18.52 13.47 9.43
N ASP A 59 -18.81 14.17 10.52
CA ASP A 59 -19.17 15.59 10.52
C ASP A 59 -18.03 16.45 9.96
N ASP A 60 -16.77 16.17 10.33
CA ASP A 60 -15.60 16.85 9.81
C ASP A 60 -15.41 16.62 8.31
N LEU A 61 -15.60 15.39 7.84
CA LEU A 61 -15.49 15.07 6.41
C LEU A 61 -16.63 15.67 5.62
N ASP A 62 -17.86 15.67 6.13
CA ASP A 62 -19.00 16.31 5.48
C ASP A 62 -18.81 17.83 5.36
N TRP A 63 -18.29 18.45 6.40
CA TRP A 63 -17.96 19.87 6.35
C TRP A 63 -16.85 20.14 5.32
N ALA A 64 -15.81 19.30 5.30
CA ALA A 64 -14.70 19.44 4.37
C ALA A 64 -15.14 19.24 2.91
N ILE A 65 -15.99 18.25 2.62
CA ILE A 65 -16.53 17.99 1.27
C ILE A 65 -17.39 19.15 0.77
N LYS A 66 -18.17 19.78 1.66
CA LYS A 66 -18.97 20.96 1.32
C LYS A 66 -18.14 22.25 1.22
N SER A 67 -16.90 22.24 1.69
CA SER A 67 -15.99 23.36 1.65
C SER A 67 -15.27 23.44 0.29
N LYS A 68 -14.56 24.54 0.03
CA LYS A 68 -13.85 24.76 -1.23
C LYS A 68 -12.47 24.07 -1.26
N LEU A 69 -12.42 22.77 -1.01
CA LEU A 69 -11.22 21.98 -1.28
C LEU A 69 -10.92 21.94 -2.79
N SER A 70 -9.65 21.80 -3.12
CA SER A 70 -9.23 21.65 -4.52
C SER A 70 -9.77 20.33 -5.11
N THR A 71 -10.14 20.38 -6.38
CA THR A 71 -10.42 19.20 -7.20
C THR A 71 -9.19 18.72 -7.96
N LEU A 72 -8.09 19.48 -7.93
CA LEU A 72 -6.84 19.18 -8.61
C LEU A 72 -5.76 18.85 -7.57
N GLN A 73 -4.99 17.81 -7.86
CA GLN A 73 -3.80 17.44 -7.10
C GLN A 73 -2.59 18.22 -7.65
N ASN A 74 -2.42 19.45 -7.32
CA ASN A 74 -1.33 20.27 -7.86
C ASN A 74 -0.46 20.94 -6.78
N ASP A 75 -0.61 20.54 -5.54
CA ASP A 75 0.07 21.16 -4.39
C ASP A 75 0.66 20.10 -3.44
N GLY A 76 1.58 19.27 -3.89
CA GLY A 76 2.39 18.34 -3.09
C GLY A 76 1.71 17.73 -1.86
N GLY A 77 1.05 16.58 -1.98
CA GLY A 77 0.46 15.84 -0.84
C GLY A 77 -0.72 16.50 -0.12
N ARG A 78 -1.17 17.69 -0.54
CA ARG A 78 -2.31 18.36 0.09
C ARG A 78 -3.62 17.63 -0.13
N VAL A 79 -4.47 17.60 0.87
CA VAL A 79 -5.79 16.97 0.77
C VAL A 79 -6.69 17.71 -0.24
N THR A 80 -7.40 16.93 -1.04
CA THR A 80 -8.37 17.39 -2.02
C THR A 80 -9.78 16.96 -1.62
N ILE A 81 -10.79 17.40 -2.36
CA ILE A 81 -12.16 16.89 -2.18
C ILE A 81 -12.22 15.37 -2.36
N TRP A 82 -11.40 14.84 -3.28
CA TRP A 82 -11.32 13.41 -3.54
C TRP A 82 -10.70 12.64 -2.37
N THR A 83 -9.68 13.21 -1.72
CA THR A 83 -9.11 12.68 -0.49
C THR A 83 -10.17 12.58 0.61
N ALA A 84 -10.97 13.63 0.81
CA ALA A 84 -12.01 13.65 1.83
C ALA A 84 -13.12 12.61 1.54
N LYS A 85 -13.55 12.49 0.28
CA LYS A 85 -14.55 11.50 -0.15
C LYS A 85 -14.02 10.06 -0.01
N ALA A 86 -12.80 9.80 -0.47
CA ALA A 86 -12.19 8.48 -0.41
C ALA A 86 -11.95 8.03 1.04
N LEU A 87 -11.45 8.93 1.90
CA LEU A 87 -11.31 8.65 3.32
C LEU A 87 -12.67 8.37 3.97
N LYS A 88 -13.72 9.17 3.66
CA LYS A 88 -15.06 8.94 4.18
C LYS A 88 -15.62 7.59 3.71
N ALA A 89 -15.41 7.20 2.45
CA ALA A 89 -15.84 5.89 1.95
C ALA A 89 -15.18 4.74 2.73
N ARG A 90 -13.85 4.84 3.00
CA ARG A 90 -13.11 3.87 3.82
C ARG A 90 -13.70 3.76 5.23
N LEU A 91 -13.91 4.89 5.91
CA LEU A 91 -14.42 4.93 7.28
C LEU A 91 -15.86 4.40 7.37
N LEU A 92 -16.70 4.75 6.40
CA LEU A 92 -18.07 4.22 6.32
C LEU A 92 -18.09 2.71 6.11
N LEU A 93 -17.24 2.18 5.22
CA LEU A 93 -17.12 0.74 5.01
C LEU A 93 -16.71 0.02 6.31
N THR A 94 -15.67 0.52 6.99
CA THR A 94 -15.20 -0.03 8.27
C THR A 94 -16.34 -0.06 9.28
N ARG A 95 -17.03 1.05 9.43
CA ARG A 95 -18.11 1.16 10.42
C ARG A 95 -19.33 0.36 10.05
N ALA A 96 -19.69 0.33 8.76
CA ALA A 96 -20.79 -0.50 8.24
C ALA A 96 -20.56 -1.98 8.52
N SER A 97 -19.31 -2.44 8.35
CA SER A 97 -18.92 -3.83 8.62
C SER A 97 -19.07 -4.19 10.11
N GLU A 98 -18.63 -3.33 11.01
CA GLU A 98 -18.78 -3.55 12.46
C GLU A 98 -20.23 -3.55 12.94
N LYS A 99 -21.08 -2.69 12.35
CA LYS A 99 -22.47 -2.52 12.76
C LYS A 99 -23.46 -3.36 11.94
N ASN A 100 -23.03 -3.98 10.83
CA ASN A 100 -23.88 -4.57 9.80
C ASN A 100 -24.93 -3.56 9.28
N ASP A 101 -24.52 -2.31 9.06
CA ASP A 101 -25.38 -1.20 8.69
C ASP A 101 -25.46 -1.05 7.16
N VAL A 102 -26.61 -1.43 6.59
CA VAL A 102 -26.84 -1.40 5.14
C VAL A 102 -26.83 0.02 4.58
N ASP A 103 -27.31 0.99 5.34
CA ASP A 103 -27.33 2.40 4.90
C ASP A 103 -25.90 2.97 4.85
N MET A 104 -25.06 2.64 5.82
CA MET A 104 -23.64 3.02 5.78
C MET A 104 -22.90 2.33 4.63
N TYR A 105 -23.18 1.07 4.33
CA TYR A 105 -22.67 0.42 3.11
C TYR A 105 -23.10 1.17 1.86
N GLY A 106 -24.39 1.55 1.77
CA GLY A 106 -24.88 2.35 0.64
C GLY A 106 -24.14 3.67 0.47
N GLN A 107 -23.90 4.39 1.56
CA GLN A 107 -23.13 5.65 1.54
C GLN A 107 -21.64 5.44 1.15
N ALA A 108 -21.01 4.37 1.64
CA ALA A 108 -19.63 4.02 1.26
C ALA A 108 -19.54 3.74 -0.25
N TYR A 109 -20.48 2.95 -0.78
CA TYR A 109 -20.61 2.66 -2.20
C TYR A 109 -20.77 3.95 -3.03
N ASP A 110 -21.72 4.82 -2.66
CA ASP A 110 -22.02 6.03 -3.41
C ASP A 110 -20.81 6.98 -3.47
N LEU A 111 -20.04 7.11 -2.38
CA LEU A 111 -18.81 7.92 -2.35
C LEU A 111 -17.68 7.29 -3.16
N ALA A 112 -17.48 5.97 -3.05
CA ALA A 112 -16.44 5.30 -3.82
C ALA A 112 -16.73 5.38 -5.33
N LYS A 113 -17.99 5.17 -5.72
CA LYS A 113 -18.48 5.35 -7.09
C LYS A 113 -18.25 6.78 -7.60
N ASP A 114 -18.57 7.78 -6.79
CA ASP A 114 -18.37 9.18 -7.17
C ASP A 114 -16.88 9.52 -7.40
N VAL A 115 -15.99 8.97 -6.58
CA VAL A 115 -14.53 9.13 -6.80
C VAL A 115 -14.07 8.43 -8.08
N ILE A 116 -14.59 7.24 -8.38
CA ILE A 116 -14.26 6.49 -9.60
C ILE A 116 -14.76 7.21 -10.86
N GLU A 117 -16.01 7.66 -10.86
CA GLU A 117 -16.66 8.19 -12.07
C GLU A 117 -16.36 9.65 -12.34
N ASN A 118 -16.14 10.46 -11.29
CA ASN A 118 -15.99 11.92 -11.39
C ASN A 118 -14.60 12.42 -10.98
N GLY A 119 -13.78 11.59 -10.36
CA GLY A 119 -12.39 11.91 -10.02
C GLY A 119 -11.46 11.85 -11.23
N PRO A 120 -10.31 12.53 -11.18
CA PRO A 120 -9.32 12.53 -12.26
C PRO A 120 -8.39 11.31 -12.22
N PHE A 121 -8.82 10.18 -11.67
CA PHE A 121 -8.02 8.99 -11.41
C PHE A 121 -8.35 7.86 -12.38
N GLU A 122 -7.35 7.03 -12.65
CA GLU A 122 -7.46 5.92 -13.59
C GLU A 122 -6.68 4.71 -13.05
N LEU A 123 -7.18 3.48 -13.30
CA LEU A 123 -6.42 2.27 -13.06
C LEU A 123 -5.30 2.17 -14.10
N ALA A 124 -4.07 1.97 -13.67
CA ALA A 124 -2.95 1.70 -14.57
C ALA A 124 -3.12 0.33 -15.23
N GLU A 125 -2.89 0.25 -16.53
CA GLU A 125 -2.93 -1.02 -17.27
C GLU A 125 -1.77 -1.94 -16.89
N ASP A 126 -0.59 -1.37 -16.65
CA ASP A 126 0.58 -2.07 -16.12
C ASP A 126 0.71 -1.81 -14.62
N PHE A 127 0.40 -2.83 -13.82
CA PHE A 127 0.47 -2.73 -12.36
C PHE A 127 1.87 -2.42 -11.84
N ALA A 128 2.93 -2.96 -12.47
CA ALA A 128 4.29 -2.70 -12.06
C ALA A 128 4.67 -1.22 -12.23
N SER A 129 4.11 -0.57 -13.24
CA SER A 129 4.38 0.84 -13.54
C SER A 129 3.94 1.80 -12.42
N ILE A 130 2.94 1.43 -11.59
CA ILE A 130 2.51 2.23 -10.43
C ILE A 130 3.68 2.45 -9.47
N TRP A 131 4.55 1.46 -9.37
CA TRP A 131 5.66 1.38 -8.42
C TRP A 131 7.02 1.78 -9.01
N ASP A 132 7.09 2.10 -10.30
CA ASP A 132 8.31 2.64 -10.91
C ASP A 132 8.66 4.00 -10.30
N MET A 133 9.95 4.26 -10.07
CA MET A 133 10.41 5.57 -9.57
C MET A 133 10.04 6.74 -10.50
N LYS A 134 9.81 6.49 -11.78
CA LYS A 134 9.28 7.48 -12.72
C LYS A 134 7.85 7.93 -12.38
N ASN A 135 7.08 7.09 -11.69
CA ASN A 135 5.71 7.34 -11.27
C ASN A 135 5.60 7.46 -9.74
N SER A 136 6.72 7.65 -9.05
CA SER A 136 6.76 7.74 -7.58
C SER A 136 6.23 9.06 -7.02
N ASP A 137 6.05 10.07 -7.87
CA ASP A 137 5.37 11.33 -7.54
C ASP A 137 3.85 11.10 -7.56
N GLY A 138 3.22 11.17 -6.40
CA GLY A 138 1.79 10.97 -6.23
C GLY A 138 0.92 11.99 -6.97
N ASN A 139 1.46 13.17 -7.30
CA ASN A 139 0.75 14.17 -8.05
C ASN A 139 0.56 13.78 -9.54
N SER A 140 1.54 13.11 -10.12
CA SER A 140 1.51 12.69 -11.53
C SER A 140 0.96 11.28 -11.72
N ASN A 141 0.99 10.44 -10.69
CA ASN A 141 0.50 9.07 -10.75
C ASN A 141 -1.02 9.02 -10.71
N LYS A 142 -1.64 8.58 -11.80
CA LYS A 142 -3.10 8.55 -11.98
C LYS A 142 -3.85 7.61 -11.04
N GLU A 143 -3.17 6.65 -10.45
CA GLU A 143 -3.80 5.78 -9.44
C GLU A 143 -3.89 6.42 -8.06
N VAL A 144 -3.12 7.46 -7.77
CA VAL A 144 -2.95 7.99 -6.42
C VAL A 144 -3.93 9.09 -6.12
N ILE A 145 -4.79 8.88 -5.12
CA ILE A 145 -5.77 9.87 -4.62
C ILE A 145 -5.15 10.76 -3.55
N TRP A 146 -4.35 10.16 -2.66
CA TRP A 146 -3.69 10.87 -1.59
C TRP A 146 -2.33 10.26 -1.27
N TYR A 147 -1.37 11.12 -0.99
CA TYR A 147 0.01 10.75 -0.71
C TYR A 147 0.67 11.70 0.29
N VAL A 148 1.73 11.23 0.92
CA VAL A 148 2.69 12.03 1.67
C VAL A 148 3.85 12.35 0.75
N ASP A 149 4.07 13.63 0.51
CA ASP A 149 5.15 14.14 -0.36
C ASP A 149 6.50 13.99 0.34
N TYR A 150 7.47 13.39 -0.34
CA TYR A 150 8.84 13.26 0.08
C TYR A 150 9.80 13.90 -0.92
N SER A 151 10.83 14.57 -0.43
CA SER A 151 11.77 15.34 -1.23
C SER A 151 13.21 15.06 -0.83
N THR A 152 14.15 15.31 -1.75
CA THR A 152 15.58 15.38 -1.43
C THR A 152 15.93 16.58 -0.56
N ASN A 153 15.05 17.58 -0.46
CA ASN A 153 15.28 18.77 0.34
C ASN A 153 15.11 18.42 1.83
N GLN A 154 16.21 18.42 2.54
CA GLN A 154 16.26 18.09 3.97
C GLN A 154 15.38 18.99 4.85
N LEU A 155 15.12 20.23 4.44
CA LEU A 155 14.23 21.15 5.14
C LEU A 155 12.78 20.64 5.23
N TYR A 156 12.35 19.82 4.26
CA TYR A 156 10.99 19.24 4.23
C TYR A 156 10.93 17.85 4.89
N ASN A 157 12.06 17.19 5.09
CA ASN A 157 12.16 15.87 5.70
C ASN A 157 12.37 15.93 7.23
N SER A 158 11.86 17.00 7.87
CA SER A 158 11.86 17.26 9.30
C SER A 158 13.10 16.83 10.10
N GLU A 159 14.23 17.39 9.79
CA GLU A 159 15.29 17.52 10.79
C GLU A 159 14.94 18.74 11.67
N LEU A 160 14.13 18.52 12.68
CA LEU A 160 13.70 19.57 13.61
C LEU A 160 14.81 19.99 14.57
N ASP A 161 16.01 19.39 14.51
CA ASP A 161 17.16 19.73 15.32
C ASP A 161 18.45 19.63 14.51
N ASP A 162 19.37 20.58 14.73
CA ASP A 162 20.77 20.60 14.23
C ASP A 162 21.61 19.39 14.66
N LYS A 163 20.99 18.30 15.04
CA LYS A 163 21.67 17.07 15.45
C LYS A 163 21.70 16.07 14.31
N PRO A 164 22.89 15.71 13.80
CA PRO A 164 23.04 14.75 12.70
C PRO A 164 22.63 13.31 13.04
N VAL A 165 21.91 13.08 14.11
CA VAL A 165 21.58 11.75 14.65
C VAL A 165 20.13 11.33 14.39
N ILE A 166 19.26 12.22 13.97
CA ILE A 166 17.86 11.85 13.67
C ILE A 166 17.72 11.54 12.19
N ARG A 167 18.04 10.29 11.84
CA ARG A 167 17.83 9.69 10.51
C ARG A 167 16.35 9.45 10.18
N ASN A 168 15.43 10.18 10.78
CA ASN A 168 14.02 9.85 10.79
C ASN A 168 13.19 10.68 9.80
N GLY A 169 13.78 11.58 9.08
CA GLY A 169 13.11 12.30 8.00
C GLY A 169 13.26 11.57 6.68
N GLY A 170 12.14 11.42 5.95
CA GLY A 170 12.11 10.78 4.64
C GLY A 170 11.49 9.39 4.62
N ASN A 171 11.15 8.93 3.42
CA ASN A 171 10.56 7.61 3.22
C ASN A 171 11.64 6.53 3.25
N ASN A 172 11.56 5.63 4.22
CA ASN A 172 12.47 4.50 4.34
C ASN A 172 11.76 3.12 4.22
N ALA A 173 10.57 3.09 3.66
CA ALA A 173 9.81 1.85 3.43
C ALA A 173 10.58 0.83 2.59
N HIS A 174 11.38 1.30 1.62
CA HIS A 174 12.25 0.47 0.78
C HIS A 174 13.23 -0.41 1.57
N LEU A 175 13.59 -0.04 2.80
CA LEU A 175 14.49 -0.83 3.66
C LEU A 175 13.77 -2.01 4.31
N LEU A 176 12.50 -1.79 4.68
CA LEU A 176 11.76 -2.66 5.60
C LEU A 176 11.44 -4.00 4.98
N PHE A 177 11.11 -4.01 3.69
CA PHE A 177 10.72 -5.21 2.93
C PHE A 177 11.90 -5.88 2.23
N CYS A 178 13.04 -5.18 2.09
CA CYS A 178 14.21 -5.70 1.40
C CYS A 178 14.78 -6.92 2.13
N MET A 179 14.82 -8.06 1.42
CA MET A 179 15.32 -9.32 1.97
C MET A 179 16.85 -9.34 2.06
N LYS A 180 17.40 -10.20 2.90
CA LYS A 180 18.84 -10.30 3.15
C LYS A 180 19.55 -11.02 1.99
N TYR A 181 19.74 -10.31 0.88
CA TYR A 181 20.43 -10.83 -0.30
C TYR A 181 21.96 -10.64 -0.25
N ASP A 182 22.42 -9.59 0.45
CA ASP A 182 23.80 -9.11 0.41
C ASP A 182 24.79 -9.97 1.22
N ASP A 183 24.33 -11.03 1.86
CA ASP A 183 25.16 -12.08 2.48
C ASP A 183 25.24 -13.37 1.64
N GLN A 184 24.59 -13.39 0.47
CA GLN A 184 24.59 -14.54 -0.40
C GLN A 184 25.80 -14.54 -1.36
N PRO A 185 26.30 -15.72 -1.77
CA PRO A 185 27.38 -15.83 -2.75
C PRO A 185 27.06 -15.06 -4.04
N GLY A 186 28.03 -14.32 -4.56
CA GLY A 186 27.88 -13.53 -5.76
C GLY A 186 27.16 -12.19 -5.58
N MET A 187 26.75 -11.84 -4.35
CA MET A 187 26.00 -10.62 -4.06
C MET A 187 26.78 -9.66 -3.15
N THR A 188 26.55 -8.38 -3.38
CA THR A 188 26.92 -7.29 -2.49
C THR A 188 25.84 -6.22 -2.52
N ARG A 189 25.78 -5.40 -1.47
CA ARG A 189 24.82 -4.30 -1.40
C ARG A 189 25.04 -3.28 -2.51
N THR A 190 23.95 -2.92 -3.20
CA THR A 190 23.90 -1.85 -4.21
C THR A 190 22.67 -0.96 -3.99
N ALA A 191 22.64 0.22 -4.62
CA ALA A 191 21.44 1.04 -4.65
C ALA A 191 20.29 0.34 -5.38
N GLU A 192 20.59 -0.41 -6.43
CA GLU A 192 19.61 -1.16 -7.25
C GLU A 192 18.80 -2.17 -6.42
N TYR A 193 19.49 -3.00 -5.62
CA TYR A 193 18.80 -4.03 -4.81
C TYR A 193 18.42 -3.55 -3.41
N GLY A 194 18.87 -2.38 -3.00
CA GLY A 194 18.50 -1.78 -1.74
C GLY A 194 19.40 -2.18 -0.56
N ARG A 195 19.04 -1.67 0.61
CA ARG A 195 19.74 -1.93 1.88
C ARG A 195 18.84 -2.83 2.75
N PRO A 196 19.20 -4.11 2.98
CA PRO A 196 18.33 -5.06 3.65
C PRO A 196 18.17 -4.75 5.15
N PHE A 197 16.95 -4.42 5.56
CA PHE A 197 16.55 -4.40 6.97
C PHE A 197 15.73 -5.64 7.34
N ASN A 198 15.14 -6.31 6.34
CA ASN A 198 14.33 -7.53 6.44
C ASN A 198 13.40 -7.55 7.68
N ARG A 199 12.58 -6.49 7.83
CA ARG A 199 11.63 -6.35 8.93
C ARG A 199 10.29 -7.00 8.64
N TYR A 200 9.88 -6.97 7.36
CA TYR A 200 8.63 -7.53 6.89
C TYR A 200 8.89 -8.50 5.74
N MET A 201 8.24 -9.64 5.81
CA MET A 201 8.20 -10.62 4.74
C MET A 201 6.75 -11.03 4.48
N PRO A 202 6.39 -11.44 3.25
CA PRO A 202 5.05 -11.95 2.99
C PRO A 202 4.80 -13.24 3.78
N THR A 203 3.57 -13.41 4.25
CA THR A 203 3.12 -14.69 4.76
C THR A 203 2.98 -15.71 3.63
N ARG A 204 3.05 -17.00 3.93
CA ARG A 204 2.74 -18.04 2.96
C ARG A 204 1.35 -17.86 2.37
N TYR A 205 0.37 -17.52 3.20
CA TYR A 205 -1.00 -17.24 2.77
C TYR A 205 -1.05 -16.16 1.67
N LEU A 206 -0.44 -15.00 1.90
CA LEU A 206 -0.40 -13.91 0.91
C LEU A 206 0.20 -14.38 -0.42
N VAL A 207 1.34 -15.11 -0.37
CA VAL A 207 2.00 -15.60 -1.58
C VAL A 207 1.09 -16.56 -2.36
N ASP A 208 0.35 -17.43 -1.64
CA ASP A 208 -0.54 -18.42 -2.23
C ASP A 208 -1.77 -17.82 -2.92
N LEU A 209 -2.18 -16.60 -2.55
CA LEU A 209 -3.33 -15.90 -3.16
C LEU A 209 -3.14 -15.58 -4.65
N PHE A 210 -1.92 -15.43 -5.13
CA PHE A 210 -1.66 -15.00 -6.50
C PHE A 210 -1.63 -16.17 -7.48
N ASP A 211 -2.25 -15.99 -8.64
CA ASP A 211 -2.05 -16.82 -9.82
C ASP A 211 -0.99 -16.14 -10.71
N GLU A 212 0.25 -16.64 -10.65
CA GLU A 212 1.38 -16.04 -11.36
C GLU A 212 1.30 -16.13 -12.88
N GLU A 213 0.41 -16.98 -13.42
CA GLU A 213 0.20 -17.13 -14.86
C GLU A 213 -0.84 -16.14 -15.40
N LYS A 214 -1.75 -15.63 -14.55
CA LYS A 214 -2.88 -14.81 -14.96
C LYS A 214 -2.88 -13.41 -14.35
N ASP A 215 -2.25 -13.23 -13.18
CA ASP A 215 -2.33 -12.00 -12.40
C ASP A 215 -0.98 -11.26 -12.41
N GLN A 216 -0.92 -10.13 -13.10
CA GLN A 216 0.29 -9.32 -13.21
C GLN A 216 0.77 -8.76 -11.85
N ARG A 217 -0.10 -8.74 -10.83
CA ARG A 217 0.24 -8.23 -9.50
C ARG A 217 1.30 -9.07 -8.80
N TYR A 218 1.39 -10.37 -9.10
CA TYR A 218 2.48 -11.19 -8.57
C TYR A 218 3.84 -10.65 -8.98
N ALA A 219 4.09 -10.54 -10.26
CA ALA A 219 5.35 -10.03 -10.79
C ALA A 219 5.57 -8.54 -10.46
N GLY A 220 4.49 -7.74 -10.41
CA GLY A 220 4.56 -6.32 -10.08
C GLY A 220 4.73 -6.03 -8.59
N SER A 221 4.46 -6.99 -7.70
CA SER A 221 4.64 -6.84 -6.26
C SER A 221 5.93 -7.45 -5.74
N PHE A 222 6.39 -8.57 -6.33
CA PHE A 222 7.46 -9.35 -5.73
C PHE A 222 8.68 -9.46 -6.64
N ARG A 223 9.84 -9.20 -6.07
CA ARG A 223 11.12 -9.60 -6.65
C ARG A 223 11.43 -11.03 -6.23
N ASN A 224 11.78 -11.86 -7.20
CA ASN A 224 12.13 -13.26 -7.01
C ASN A 224 13.51 -13.62 -7.57
N LEU A 225 14.16 -12.68 -8.27
CA LEU A 225 15.42 -12.91 -8.98
C LEU A 225 16.45 -11.81 -8.65
N TRP A 226 17.68 -12.21 -8.35
CA TRP A 226 18.84 -11.32 -8.20
C TRP A 226 19.98 -11.78 -9.11
N ILE A 227 20.49 -10.85 -9.88
CA ILE A 227 21.64 -11.10 -10.76
C ILE A 227 22.92 -10.84 -9.98
N MET A 228 23.93 -11.66 -10.19
CA MET A 228 25.22 -11.53 -9.54
C MET A 228 25.82 -10.15 -9.82
N ASN A 229 26.30 -9.50 -8.77
CA ASN A 229 26.89 -8.16 -8.82
C ASN A 229 28.22 -8.07 -8.09
N ASN A 230 28.78 -9.20 -7.64
CA ASN A 230 30.06 -9.26 -6.94
C ASN A 230 30.81 -10.53 -7.27
N GLU A 231 32.02 -10.41 -7.82
CA GLU A 231 32.87 -11.57 -8.11
C GLU A 231 33.48 -12.23 -6.88
N LYS A 232 33.67 -11.45 -5.80
CA LYS A 232 34.16 -12.00 -4.53
C LYS A 232 33.06 -12.85 -3.88
N GLY A 233 33.40 -14.07 -3.54
CA GLY A 233 32.44 -14.99 -2.92
C GLY A 233 31.43 -15.61 -3.88
N LYS A 234 31.58 -15.40 -5.20
CA LYS A 234 30.74 -16.03 -6.20
C LYS A 234 30.81 -17.57 -6.18
N GLY A 235 31.90 -18.12 -5.61
CA GLY A 235 32.09 -19.56 -5.52
C GLY A 235 32.12 -20.23 -6.89
N LYS A 236 31.09 -21.02 -7.15
CA LYS A 236 30.90 -21.77 -8.39
C LYS A 236 30.28 -20.95 -9.56
N TYR A 237 29.86 -19.71 -9.30
CA TYR A 237 29.28 -18.86 -10.37
C TYR A 237 30.34 -18.35 -11.33
N THR A 238 30.01 -18.24 -12.58
CA THR A 238 30.99 -18.05 -13.65
C THR A 238 31.00 -16.64 -14.25
N ALA A 239 29.84 -15.96 -14.28
CA ALA A 239 29.70 -14.64 -14.90
C ALA A 239 28.88 -13.67 -14.05
N MET A 240 29.18 -12.37 -14.17
CA MET A 240 28.46 -11.29 -13.48
C MET A 240 27.03 -11.07 -13.99
N THR A 241 26.65 -11.69 -15.08
CA THR A 241 25.29 -11.70 -15.64
C THR A 241 24.45 -12.90 -15.20
N ASP A 242 25.08 -13.82 -14.44
CA ASP A 242 24.38 -15.04 -14.01
C ASP A 242 23.42 -14.72 -12.87
N THR A 243 22.39 -15.52 -12.75
CA THR A 243 21.51 -15.52 -11.57
C THR A 243 22.33 -15.87 -10.33
N ALA A 244 22.24 -15.07 -9.28
CA ALA A 244 22.81 -15.38 -7.98
C ALA A 244 21.78 -16.02 -7.06
N ILE A 245 20.58 -15.46 -7.02
CA ILE A 245 19.48 -15.94 -6.17
C ILE A 245 18.21 -16.03 -6.99
N TYR A 246 17.52 -17.15 -6.89
CA TYR A 246 16.18 -17.32 -7.42
C TYR A 246 15.27 -17.92 -6.35
N ILE A 247 14.13 -17.27 -6.13
CA ILE A 247 13.12 -17.70 -5.15
C ILE A 247 11.85 -18.02 -5.91
N ILE A 248 11.37 -19.26 -5.81
CA ILE A 248 10.14 -19.69 -6.46
C ILE A 248 8.99 -19.78 -5.45
N LYS A 249 7.80 -19.41 -5.90
CA LYS A 249 6.57 -19.45 -5.11
C LYS A 249 6.21 -20.86 -4.65
N GLY A 250 6.32 -21.82 -5.57
CA GLY A 250 5.96 -23.23 -5.35
C GLY A 250 7.11 -24.06 -4.81
N GLU A 251 7.00 -25.36 -4.98
CA GLU A 251 8.03 -26.35 -4.65
C GLU A 251 8.93 -26.60 -5.86
N ALA A 252 10.22 -26.61 -5.63
CA ALA A 252 11.19 -26.93 -6.67
C ALA A 252 11.19 -28.44 -6.96
N THR A 253 11.12 -28.78 -8.24
CA THR A 253 11.34 -30.15 -8.69
C THR A 253 12.80 -30.59 -8.45
N LYS A 254 13.03 -31.90 -8.37
CA LYS A 254 14.39 -32.46 -8.29
C LYS A 254 15.28 -31.98 -9.42
N ALA A 255 14.73 -31.85 -10.63
CA ALA A 255 15.45 -31.35 -11.82
C ALA A 255 15.86 -29.89 -11.65
N GLN A 256 14.95 -29.01 -11.17
CA GLN A 256 15.25 -27.60 -10.91
C GLN A 256 16.33 -27.45 -9.83
N ARG A 257 16.27 -28.22 -8.74
CA ARG A 257 17.32 -28.21 -7.70
C ARG A 257 18.66 -28.67 -8.24
N ALA A 258 18.70 -29.77 -8.99
CA ALA A 258 19.92 -30.28 -9.62
C ALA A 258 20.50 -29.27 -10.63
N TRP A 259 19.64 -28.57 -11.38
CA TRP A 259 20.06 -27.51 -12.30
C TRP A 259 20.66 -26.32 -11.54
N ALA A 260 20.05 -25.91 -10.45
CA ALA A 260 20.49 -24.78 -9.65
C ALA A 260 21.80 -25.05 -8.89
N GLU A 261 22.07 -26.28 -8.47
CA GLU A 261 23.12 -26.66 -7.52
C GLU A 261 24.49 -26.07 -7.81
N ASN A 262 24.86 -25.95 -9.09
CA ASN A 262 26.14 -25.36 -9.52
C ASN A 262 26.00 -24.03 -10.26
N ARG A 263 24.86 -23.35 -10.16
CA ARG A 263 24.57 -22.13 -10.91
C ARG A 263 24.13 -20.96 -10.05
N TYR A 264 23.23 -21.18 -9.08
CA TYR A 264 22.68 -20.11 -8.24
C TYR A 264 22.11 -20.68 -6.93
N GLN A 265 21.77 -19.79 -6.00
CA GLN A 265 21.03 -20.15 -4.81
C GLN A 265 19.53 -20.24 -5.16
N LEU A 266 18.95 -21.42 -5.04
CA LEU A 266 17.53 -21.64 -5.22
C LEU A 266 16.86 -21.80 -3.86
N PHE A 267 15.86 -21.00 -3.62
CA PHE A 267 14.95 -21.14 -2.46
C PHE A 267 13.55 -21.43 -3.01
N ASP A 268 12.91 -22.41 -2.43
CA ASP A 268 11.51 -22.71 -2.73
C ASP A 268 10.63 -22.52 -1.50
N ARG A 269 9.34 -22.79 -1.66
CA ARG A 269 8.33 -22.67 -0.60
C ARG A 269 8.76 -23.37 0.70
N ASN A 270 9.33 -24.58 0.63
CA ASN A 270 9.70 -25.39 1.79
C ASN A 270 11.03 -24.93 2.44
N ASP A 271 11.82 -24.11 1.74
CA ASP A 271 12.99 -23.45 2.29
C ASP A 271 12.58 -22.22 3.12
N VAL A 272 11.48 -21.55 2.73
CA VAL A 272 11.02 -20.28 3.33
C VAL A 272 10.00 -20.51 4.44
N TYR A 273 9.09 -21.48 4.29
CA TYR A 273 7.99 -21.71 5.23
C TYR A 273 7.98 -23.17 5.73
N ASN A 274 7.47 -23.37 6.93
CA ASN A 274 7.12 -24.67 7.46
C ASN A 274 5.81 -25.20 6.85
N ALA A 275 5.50 -26.47 7.06
CA ALA A 275 4.29 -27.10 6.53
C ALA A 275 2.99 -26.43 7.05
N ASP A 276 3.01 -25.89 8.26
CA ASP A 276 1.89 -25.16 8.87
C ASP A 276 1.75 -23.70 8.39
N GLY A 277 2.63 -23.25 7.49
CA GLY A 277 2.65 -21.89 6.96
C GLY A 277 3.44 -20.89 7.81
N SER A 278 3.95 -21.30 8.97
CA SER A 278 4.82 -20.44 9.78
C SER A 278 6.17 -20.21 9.10
N THR A 279 6.82 -19.11 9.47
CA THR A 279 8.12 -18.74 8.90
C THR A 279 9.23 -19.70 9.34
N LYS A 280 10.01 -20.20 8.38
CA LYS A 280 11.20 -21.02 8.58
C LYS A 280 12.47 -20.23 8.30
N ASN A 281 12.50 -19.41 7.27
CA ASN A 281 13.62 -18.58 6.89
C ASN A 281 13.21 -17.11 6.85
N MET A 282 13.79 -16.32 7.77
CA MET A 282 13.52 -14.86 7.85
C MET A 282 14.51 -14.02 7.05
N LYS A 283 15.40 -14.63 6.27
CA LYS A 283 16.42 -13.91 5.52
C LYS A 283 16.18 -13.93 4.00
N GLN A 284 15.89 -15.09 3.44
CA GLN A 284 15.66 -15.29 2.02
C GLN A 284 14.18 -15.63 1.79
N TYR A 285 13.47 -14.72 1.14
CA TYR A 285 12.04 -14.82 0.85
C TYR A 285 11.68 -13.96 -0.37
N LEU A 286 10.50 -14.13 -0.94
CA LEU A 286 9.97 -13.24 -1.98
C LEU A 286 9.90 -11.81 -1.43
N GLU A 287 10.68 -10.90 -2.03
CA GLU A 287 10.77 -9.53 -1.57
C GLU A 287 9.62 -8.70 -2.11
N LEU A 288 8.83 -8.06 -1.23
CA LEU A 288 7.85 -7.07 -1.67
C LEU A 288 8.60 -5.84 -2.20
N SER A 289 8.64 -5.68 -3.51
CA SER A 289 9.46 -4.68 -4.21
C SER A 289 8.73 -3.39 -4.58
N LYS A 290 7.43 -3.27 -4.28
CA LYS A 290 6.63 -2.07 -4.54
C LYS A 290 7.29 -0.77 -4.08
N PHE A 291 8.01 -0.82 -2.95
CA PHE A 291 8.62 0.36 -2.33
C PHE A 291 10.11 0.49 -2.62
N ALA A 292 10.67 -0.37 -3.48
CA ALA A 292 12.07 -0.29 -3.84
C ALA A 292 12.42 1.05 -4.50
N ASP A 293 13.60 1.59 -4.17
CA ASP A 293 14.14 2.79 -4.78
C ASP A 293 15.58 2.54 -5.26
N PRO A 294 15.78 2.20 -6.52
CA PRO A 294 17.09 2.02 -7.11
C PRO A 294 17.80 3.35 -7.42
N THR A 295 17.11 4.49 -7.31
CA THR A 295 17.63 5.81 -7.73
C THR A 295 18.36 6.57 -6.62
N ARG A 296 18.44 6.00 -5.42
CA ARG A 296 19.13 6.61 -4.28
C ARG A 296 20.60 6.94 -4.59
N ALA A 297 21.10 8.00 -3.99
CA ALA A 297 22.45 8.51 -4.24
C ALA A 297 23.56 7.49 -3.92
N SER A 298 23.32 6.55 -3.01
CA SER A 298 24.28 5.49 -2.65
C SER A 298 23.57 4.26 -2.08
N LYS A 299 24.32 3.16 -1.97
CA LYS A 299 23.86 1.93 -1.31
C LYS A 299 23.57 2.08 0.19
N ASP A 300 24.09 3.12 0.81
CA ASP A 300 23.98 3.37 2.24
C ASP A 300 22.96 4.47 2.57
N GLU A 301 22.43 5.16 1.54
CA GLU A 301 21.34 6.13 1.72
C GLU A 301 20.07 5.39 2.17
N ASP A 302 19.53 5.79 3.31
CA ASP A 302 18.36 5.19 3.92
C ASP A 302 17.04 5.95 3.64
N ARG A 303 17.13 7.09 2.94
CA ARG A 303 15.98 7.90 2.55
C ARG A 303 15.68 7.75 1.07
N SER A 304 14.41 7.59 0.75
CA SER A 304 13.89 7.61 -0.61
C SER A 304 13.13 8.91 -0.85
N THR A 305 13.15 9.38 -2.07
CA THR A 305 12.31 10.49 -2.55
C THR A 305 10.95 10.02 -3.04
N ARG A 306 10.69 8.72 -2.95
CA ARG A 306 9.38 8.14 -3.28
C ARG A 306 8.32 8.67 -2.35
N ASP A 307 7.21 9.14 -2.90
CA ASP A 307 6.04 9.52 -2.11
C ASP A 307 5.41 8.31 -1.41
N GLY A 308 4.83 8.56 -0.26
CA GLY A 308 4.05 7.57 0.49
C GLY A 308 2.60 7.58 0.02
N PHE A 309 2.20 6.61 -0.79
CA PHE A 309 0.81 6.50 -1.27
C PHE A 309 -0.11 6.05 -0.13
N MET A 310 -1.10 6.89 0.19
CA MET A 310 -2.01 6.68 1.30
C MET A 310 -3.36 6.09 0.87
N ILE A 311 -3.86 6.51 -0.30
CA ILE A 311 -5.10 6.02 -0.90
C ILE A 311 -4.90 5.98 -2.41
N ARG A 312 -5.22 4.84 -3.03
CA ARG A 312 -5.25 4.65 -4.49
C ARG A 312 -6.67 4.40 -4.98
N ILE A 313 -6.88 4.68 -6.25
CA ILE A 313 -8.20 4.47 -6.89
C ILE A 313 -8.62 3.00 -6.86
N ALA A 314 -7.69 2.05 -6.89
CA ALA A 314 -7.98 0.62 -6.78
C ALA A 314 -8.73 0.28 -5.49
N GLU A 315 -8.45 0.97 -4.38
CA GLU A 315 -9.19 0.79 -3.13
C GLU A 315 -10.65 1.25 -3.27
N MET A 316 -10.93 2.29 -4.05
CA MET A 316 -12.32 2.71 -4.31
C MET A 316 -13.09 1.65 -5.10
N TYR A 317 -12.47 0.98 -6.06
CA TYR A 317 -13.06 -0.16 -6.74
C TYR A 317 -13.39 -1.31 -5.78
N LEU A 318 -12.50 -1.61 -4.85
CA LEU A 318 -12.73 -2.63 -3.81
C LEU A 318 -13.86 -2.23 -2.86
N ILE A 319 -13.90 -0.96 -2.41
CA ILE A 319 -14.98 -0.44 -1.56
C ILE A 319 -16.33 -0.47 -2.32
N ALA A 320 -16.35 -0.03 -3.59
CA ALA A 320 -17.57 -0.05 -4.39
C ALA A 320 -18.10 -1.47 -4.59
N ALA A 321 -17.24 -2.45 -4.83
CA ALA A 321 -17.62 -3.85 -4.95
C ALA A 321 -18.16 -4.42 -3.64
N GLU A 322 -17.42 -4.27 -2.54
CA GLU A 322 -17.80 -4.80 -1.22
C GLU A 322 -19.06 -4.14 -0.68
N ALA A 323 -19.05 -2.82 -0.56
CA ALA A 323 -20.17 -2.05 -0.03
C ALA A 323 -21.41 -2.16 -0.92
N GLY A 324 -21.20 -2.15 -2.24
CA GLY A 324 -22.25 -2.34 -3.22
C GLY A 324 -22.92 -3.71 -3.11
N ALA A 325 -22.16 -4.79 -2.94
CA ALA A 325 -22.70 -6.13 -2.74
C ALA A 325 -23.54 -6.22 -1.44
N LYS A 326 -23.04 -5.63 -0.34
CA LYS A 326 -23.75 -5.58 0.95
C LYS A 326 -25.00 -4.69 0.93
N ALA A 327 -25.00 -3.63 0.11
CA ALA A 327 -26.13 -2.73 -0.09
C ALA A 327 -27.03 -3.12 -1.29
N ASN A 328 -26.83 -4.30 -1.89
CA ASN A 328 -27.58 -4.83 -3.03
C ASN A 328 -27.58 -3.89 -4.26
N LYS A 329 -26.48 -3.22 -4.55
CA LYS A 329 -26.31 -2.40 -5.75
C LYS A 329 -26.07 -3.28 -6.97
N ALA A 330 -26.79 -3.02 -8.07
CA ALA A 330 -26.82 -3.89 -9.24
C ALA A 330 -25.47 -3.95 -9.99
N ASP A 331 -24.70 -2.88 -9.94
CA ASP A 331 -23.41 -2.70 -10.63
C ASP A 331 -22.17 -2.98 -9.74
N ALA A 332 -22.36 -3.48 -8.53
CA ALA A 332 -21.26 -3.80 -7.61
C ALA A 332 -20.23 -4.78 -8.21
N LEU A 333 -20.72 -5.79 -8.94
CA LEU A 333 -19.87 -6.78 -9.61
C LEU A 333 -18.99 -6.16 -10.71
N ASP A 334 -19.48 -5.12 -11.39
CA ASP A 334 -18.74 -4.48 -12.48
C ASP A 334 -17.47 -3.81 -11.99
N TYR A 335 -17.48 -3.21 -10.79
CA TYR A 335 -16.29 -2.61 -10.18
C TYR A 335 -15.22 -3.66 -9.86
N MET A 336 -15.60 -4.80 -9.29
CA MET A 336 -14.67 -5.90 -9.03
C MET A 336 -14.07 -6.43 -10.33
N ASN A 337 -14.93 -6.72 -11.31
CA ASN A 337 -14.48 -7.25 -12.59
C ASN A 337 -13.64 -6.25 -13.38
N LYS A 338 -13.95 -4.94 -13.31
CA LYS A 338 -13.10 -3.90 -13.91
C LYS A 338 -11.70 -3.90 -13.32
N LEU A 339 -11.58 -3.94 -11.99
CA LEU A 339 -10.29 -4.02 -11.32
C LEU A 339 -9.53 -5.29 -11.73
N ARG A 340 -10.13 -6.45 -11.57
CA ARG A 340 -9.48 -7.75 -11.83
C ARG A 340 -9.05 -7.93 -13.28
N MET A 341 -9.88 -7.51 -14.23
CA MET A 341 -9.54 -7.56 -15.66
C MET A 341 -8.37 -6.62 -15.98
N THR A 342 -8.32 -5.42 -15.38
CA THR A 342 -7.19 -4.51 -15.55
C THR A 342 -5.89 -5.09 -14.95
N ARG A 343 -5.98 -5.96 -13.96
CA ARG A 343 -4.83 -6.65 -13.33
C ARG A 343 -4.48 -7.99 -13.99
N ALA A 344 -5.21 -8.39 -15.01
CA ALA A 344 -4.90 -9.60 -15.76
C ALA A 344 -3.61 -9.46 -16.58
N ILE A 345 -2.86 -10.55 -16.72
CA ILE A 345 -1.87 -10.67 -17.78
C ILE A 345 -2.61 -10.70 -19.11
N SER A 346 -2.09 -10.01 -20.11
CA SER A 346 -2.73 -9.89 -21.43
C SER A 346 -3.18 -11.23 -22.00
N GLY A 347 -4.46 -11.32 -22.35
CA GLY A 347 -5.13 -12.53 -22.83
C GLY A 347 -5.81 -13.37 -21.75
N TYR A 348 -5.69 -12.97 -20.46
CA TYR A 348 -6.37 -13.66 -19.35
C TYR A 348 -7.45 -12.81 -18.69
N GLU A 349 -7.88 -11.71 -19.31
CA GLU A 349 -8.84 -10.76 -18.75
C GLU A 349 -10.16 -11.46 -18.37
N ASP A 350 -10.71 -12.28 -19.25
CA ASP A 350 -11.93 -13.03 -18.98
C ASP A 350 -11.74 -14.12 -17.90
N ALA A 351 -10.56 -14.71 -17.82
CA ALA A 351 -10.24 -15.70 -16.79
C ALA A 351 -10.09 -15.12 -15.40
N MET A 352 -9.90 -13.80 -15.29
CA MET A 352 -9.85 -13.06 -14.02
C MET A 352 -11.22 -12.61 -13.52
N ARG A 353 -12.28 -12.72 -14.33
CA ARG A 353 -13.65 -12.37 -13.91
C ARG A 353 -14.12 -13.25 -12.78
N VAL A 354 -15.03 -12.70 -12.01
CA VAL A 354 -15.70 -13.37 -10.90
C VAL A 354 -17.22 -13.21 -10.99
N GLU A 355 -17.92 -14.01 -10.22
CA GLU A 355 -19.36 -14.01 -10.15
C GLU A 355 -19.87 -13.27 -8.90
N LEU A 356 -21.15 -12.88 -8.90
CA LEU A 356 -21.76 -12.15 -7.80
C LEU A 356 -21.61 -12.86 -6.44
N SER A 357 -21.71 -14.18 -6.42
CA SER A 357 -21.55 -14.98 -5.19
C SER A 357 -20.18 -14.81 -4.54
N GLN A 358 -19.13 -14.55 -5.34
CA GLN A 358 -17.78 -14.36 -4.82
C GLN A 358 -17.64 -12.99 -4.14
N ILE A 359 -18.22 -11.91 -4.69
CA ILE A 359 -18.15 -10.59 -4.04
C ILE A 359 -19.10 -10.45 -2.84
N GLN A 360 -19.99 -11.41 -2.64
CA GLN A 360 -20.82 -11.54 -1.43
C GLN A 360 -20.07 -12.25 -0.29
N ASP A 361 -19.02 -13.01 -0.62
CA ASP A 361 -18.15 -13.68 0.33
C ASP A 361 -17.07 -12.71 0.83
N ILE A 362 -17.07 -12.46 2.14
CA ILE A 362 -16.12 -11.53 2.75
C ILE A 362 -14.69 -12.05 2.66
N ASP A 363 -14.46 -13.34 2.74
CA ASP A 363 -13.12 -13.93 2.65
C ASP A 363 -12.53 -13.69 1.26
N PHE A 364 -13.34 -13.83 0.20
CA PHE A 364 -12.91 -13.49 -1.15
C PHE A 364 -12.54 -12.00 -1.30
N ILE A 365 -13.35 -11.11 -0.73
CA ILE A 365 -13.08 -9.65 -0.75
C ILE A 365 -11.77 -9.32 -0.03
N LEU A 366 -11.54 -9.90 1.14
CA LEU A 366 -10.31 -9.69 1.91
C LEU A 366 -9.09 -10.22 1.17
N ASP A 367 -9.21 -11.36 0.50
CA ASP A 367 -8.17 -11.92 -0.35
C ASP A 367 -7.86 -11.01 -1.55
N GLU A 368 -8.89 -10.42 -2.16
CA GLU A 368 -8.68 -9.48 -3.27
C GLU A 368 -8.02 -8.19 -2.79
N ARG A 369 -8.42 -7.67 -1.63
CA ARG A 369 -7.76 -6.54 -0.98
C ARG A 369 -6.29 -6.87 -0.67
N ALA A 370 -6.02 -8.06 -0.16
CA ALA A 370 -4.65 -8.51 0.13
C ALA A 370 -3.78 -8.60 -1.14
N ARG A 371 -4.32 -9.09 -2.26
CA ARG A 371 -3.61 -9.10 -3.56
C ARG A 371 -3.30 -7.71 -4.06
N GLU A 372 -4.26 -6.80 -4.02
CA GLU A 372 -4.11 -5.46 -4.57
C GLU A 372 -3.24 -4.55 -3.70
N LEU A 373 -3.45 -4.60 -2.39
CA LEU A 373 -2.96 -3.61 -1.44
C LEU A 373 -1.83 -4.14 -0.52
N ALA A 374 -1.20 -5.28 -0.89
CA ALA A 374 -0.13 -5.88 -0.12
C ALA A 374 0.96 -4.87 0.28
N GLY A 375 1.18 -4.72 1.59
CA GLY A 375 2.19 -3.84 2.17
C GLY A 375 1.86 -2.34 2.15
N GLU A 376 0.71 -1.95 1.59
CA GLU A 376 0.25 -0.57 1.61
C GLU A 376 -0.39 -0.20 2.95
N GLN A 377 -0.51 1.09 3.22
CA GLN A 377 -1.02 1.57 4.50
C GLN A 377 -2.56 1.48 4.55
N LEU A 378 -3.05 0.40 5.10
CA LEU A 378 -4.47 0.12 5.31
C LEU A 378 -4.75 -0.18 6.77
#